data_fd212eba7a920a04059707363c2d8377
#
_entry.id   fd212eba7a920a04059707363c2d8377
#
_cell.length_a   1.000
_cell.length_b   1.000
_cell.length_c   1.000
_cell.angle_alpha   90.00
_cell.angle_beta   90.00
_cell.angle_gamma   90.00
#
_symmetry.space_group_name_H-M   'P 1'
#
loop_
_entity.id
_entity.type
_entity.pdbx_description
1 polymer ?
#
loop_
_entity_poly.entity_id
_entity_poly.type
_entity_poly.pdbx_seq_one_letter_code
_entity_poly.pdbx_strand_id
1 'polypeptide(L)'
;MDLATLKAKGIVRAHSARTPICARFPFGLAQAGVHELAEACFGDMPALTGFTLAAYAEGGGANRAGAILWVTQARLGLEHGCVPDSALRAFSAHHTHRLVVQPAKLSDALWTIEEAIASSAVSLIVAEVSG
;
A
#
# COMPACT_ATOMS: atom_id res chain seq x y z
N MET A 1 -20.21 19.50 9.26
CA MET A 1 -19.52 20.18 8.15
C MET A 1 -19.70 19.31 6.91
N ASP A 2 -20.22 19.86 5.85
CA ASP A 2 -20.48 19.12 4.63
C ASP A 2 -19.24 19.04 3.70
N LEU A 3 -19.28 18.15 2.72
CA LEU A 3 -18.19 17.94 1.77
C LEU A 3 -17.89 19.20 0.94
N ALA A 4 -18.89 20.01 0.63
CA ALA A 4 -18.70 21.24 -0.14
C ALA A 4 -17.87 22.27 0.66
N THR A 5 -18.16 22.41 1.94
CA THR A 5 -17.40 23.26 2.86
C THR A 5 -15.95 22.78 3.01
N LEU A 6 -15.72 21.47 3.11
CA LEU A 6 -14.37 20.89 3.20
C LEU A 6 -13.55 21.13 1.92
N LYS A 7 -14.19 21.02 0.75
CA LYS A 7 -13.56 21.35 -0.54
C LYS A 7 -13.22 22.84 -0.64
N ALA A 8 -14.15 23.72 -0.24
CA ALA A 8 -13.94 25.16 -0.28
C ALA A 8 -12.79 25.61 0.63
N LYS A 9 -12.59 24.93 1.75
CA LYS A 9 -11.48 25.18 2.68
C LYS A 9 -10.16 24.53 2.26
N GLY A 10 -10.12 23.81 1.12
CA GLY A 10 -8.91 23.12 0.65
C GLY A 10 -8.50 21.90 1.49
N ILE A 11 -9.34 21.46 2.43
CA ILE A 11 -9.06 20.30 3.29
C ILE A 11 -9.23 19.00 2.51
N VAL A 12 -10.15 18.99 1.53
CA VAL A 12 -10.37 17.85 0.64
C VAL A 12 -10.17 18.30 -0.80
N ARG A 13 -9.27 17.64 -1.51
CA ARG A 13 -9.12 17.80 -2.96
C ARG A 13 -9.93 16.73 -3.67
N ALA A 14 -10.83 17.12 -4.56
CA ALA A 14 -11.47 16.19 -5.46
C ALA A 14 -10.42 15.76 -6.50
N HIS A 15 -10.07 14.48 -6.51
CA HIS A 15 -9.32 13.91 -7.64
C HIS A 15 -10.30 13.63 -8.78
N SER A 16 -9.97 14.08 -9.99
CA SER A 16 -10.70 13.66 -11.19
C SER A 16 -10.63 12.14 -11.32
N ALA A 17 -11.72 11.52 -11.78
CA ALA A 17 -11.69 10.10 -12.14
C ALA A 17 -10.53 9.85 -13.10
N ARG A 18 -9.57 9.04 -12.68
CA ARG A 18 -8.42 8.67 -13.51
C ARG A 18 -8.81 7.47 -14.37
N THR A 19 -8.27 7.44 -15.57
CA THR A 19 -8.42 6.28 -16.46
C THR A 19 -7.89 5.03 -15.75
N PRO A 20 -8.63 3.91 -15.74
CA PRO A 20 -8.17 2.67 -15.17
C PRO A 20 -6.83 2.25 -15.78
N ILE A 21 -5.88 1.86 -14.94
CA ILE A 21 -4.55 1.42 -15.37
C ILE A 21 -4.62 0.02 -15.97
N CYS A 22 -5.58 -0.78 -15.53
CA CYS A 22 -5.74 -2.17 -15.90
C CYS A 22 -7.22 -2.54 -16.02
N ALA A 23 -7.58 -3.25 -17.08
CA ALA A 23 -8.96 -3.71 -17.32
C ALA A 23 -9.45 -4.73 -16.28
N ARG A 24 -8.54 -5.43 -15.60
CA ARG A 24 -8.89 -6.41 -14.55
C ARG A 24 -9.41 -5.73 -13.28
N PHE A 25 -9.09 -4.46 -13.09
CA PHE A 25 -9.58 -3.66 -11.98
C PHE A 25 -10.52 -2.61 -12.53
N PRO A 26 -11.83 -2.91 -12.67
CA PRO A 26 -12.79 -2.06 -13.38
C PRO A 26 -12.94 -0.66 -12.76
N PHE A 27 -12.55 -0.50 -11.50
CA PHE A 27 -12.52 0.81 -10.82
C PHE A 27 -11.16 1.50 -10.92
N GLY A 28 -10.16 0.82 -11.51
CA GLY A 28 -8.78 1.28 -11.64
C GLY A 28 -8.04 1.40 -10.32
N LEU A 29 -6.73 1.14 -10.37
CA LEU A 29 -5.82 1.54 -9.30
C LEU A 29 -5.17 2.84 -9.71
N ALA A 30 -5.38 3.90 -8.94
CA ALA A 30 -4.70 5.17 -9.18
C ALA A 30 -3.18 4.95 -9.04
N GLN A 31 -2.40 5.51 -9.98
CA GLN A 31 -0.93 5.44 -9.91
C GLN A 31 -0.36 6.21 -8.73
N ALA A 32 -1.10 7.20 -8.24
CA ALA A 32 -0.79 7.92 -7.02
C ALA A 32 -2.07 8.03 -6.20
N GLY A 33 -2.10 7.41 -5.05
CA GLY A 33 -3.28 7.40 -4.19
C GLY A 33 -3.12 6.40 -3.06
N VAL A 34 -4.07 6.42 -2.16
CA VAL A 34 -4.18 5.48 -1.05
C VAL A 34 -5.28 4.50 -1.39
N HIS A 35 -4.99 3.22 -1.23
CA HIS A 35 -5.94 2.13 -1.37
C HIS A 35 -6.05 1.41 -0.03
N GLU A 36 -7.26 1.19 0.42
CA GLU A 36 -7.54 0.43 1.62
C GLU A 36 -8.09 -0.94 1.22
N LEU A 37 -7.54 -1.98 1.82
CA LEU A 37 -7.98 -3.36 1.68
C LEU A 37 -8.35 -3.87 3.07
N ALA A 38 -9.52 -4.46 3.20
CA ALA A 38 -10.00 -5.01 4.45
C ALA A 38 -10.30 -6.50 4.30
N GLU A 39 -9.99 -7.27 5.33
CA GLU A 39 -10.38 -8.68 5.40
C GLU A 39 -11.91 -8.79 5.49
N ALA A 40 -12.49 -9.65 4.68
CA ALA A 40 -13.89 -10.03 4.79
C ALA A 40 -14.08 -11.14 5.83
N CYS A 41 -13.11 -12.04 5.94
CA CYS A 41 -13.09 -13.16 6.87
C CYS A 41 -11.70 -13.30 7.51
N PHE A 42 -11.68 -13.83 8.72
CA PHE A 42 -10.42 -14.16 9.37
C PHE A 42 -9.59 -15.12 8.49
N GLY A 43 -8.34 -14.76 8.27
CA GLY A 43 -7.42 -15.55 7.44
C GLY A 43 -7.27 -15.06 5.99
N ASP A 44 -7.97 -13.99 5.59
CA ASP A 44 -7.87 -13.43 4.24
C ASP A 44 -6.59 -12.60 4.01
N MET A 45 -5.78 -12.35 5.04
CA MET A 45 -4.57 -11.53 4.94
C MET A 45 -3.61 -11.97 3.81
N PRO A 46 -3.32 -13.26 3.62
CA PRO A 46 -2.49 -13.69 2.50
C PRO A 46 -3.08 -13.34 1.12
N ALA A 47 -4.40 -13.37 0.99
CA ALA A 47 -5.08 -12.99 -0.24
C ALA A 47 -4.97 -11.48 -0.50
N LEU A 48 -5.10 -10.64 0.53
CA LEU A 48 -4.88 -9.19 0.44
C LEU A 48 -3.45 -8.86 0.04
N THR A 49 -2.48 -9.56 0.61
CA THR A 49 -1.06 -9.45 0.26
C THR A 49 -0.82 -9.80 -1.21
N GLY A 50 -1.35 -10.93 -1.66
CA GLY A 50 -1.27 -11.36 -3.06
C GLY A 50 -1.92 -10.36 -4.01
N PHE A 51 -3.11 -9.84 -3.66
CA PHE A 51 -3.77 -8.79 -4.42
C PHE A 51 -2.92 -7.52 -4.53
N THR A 52 -2.33 -7.07 -3.42
CA THR A 52 -1.47 -5.88 -3.38
C THR A 52 -0.28 -6.03 -4.33
N LEU A 53 0.40 -7.18 -4.31
CA LEU A 53 1.53 -7.47 -5.18
C LEU A 53 1.12 -7.54 -6.65
N ALA A 54 0.00 -8.20 -6.94
CA ALA A 54 -0.56 -8.27 -8.30
C ALA A 54 -0.92 -6.89 -8.84
N ALA A 55 -1.57 -6.07 -8.02
CA ALA A 55 -1.94 -4.71 -8.37
C ALA A 55 -0.71 -3.82 -8.65
N TYR A 56 0.34 -3.97 -7.84
CA TYR A 56 1.61 -3.28 -8.05
C TYR A 56 2.27 -3.70 -9.37
N ALA A 57 2.33 -5.00 -9.64
CA ALA A 57 2.91 -5.53 -10.88
C ALA A 57 2.14 -5.06 -12.12
N GLU A 58 0.81 -5.15 -12.12
CA GLU A 58 -0.06 -4.70 -13.21
C GLU A 58 0.03 -3.18 -13.45
N GLY A 59 0.28 -2.40 -12.40
CA GLY A 59 0.51 -0.96 -12.48
C GLY A 59 1.91 -0.57 -12.98
N GLY A 60 2.71 -1.53 -13.46
CA GLY A 60 4.08 -1.27 -13.94
C GLY A 60 5.10 -1.08 -12.82
N GLY A 61 4.80 -1.59 -11.63
CA GLY A 61 5.64 -1.43 -10.45
C GLY A 61 7.06 -1.95 -10.62
N ALA A 62 7.26 -3.02 -11.38
CA ALA A 62 8.57 -3.58 -11.67
C ALA A 62 9.52 -2.61 -12.41
N ASN A 63 8.96 -1.61 -13.10
CA ASN A 63 9.70 -0.60 -13.85
C ASN A 63 9.86 0.73 -13.08
N ARG A 64 9.36 0.80 -11.85
CA ARG A 64 9.45 2.02 -11.04
C ARG A 64 10.78 2.07 -10.30
N ALA A 65 11.42 3.22 -10.34
CA ALA A 65 12.53 3.51 -9.45
C ALA A 65 12.02 3.70 -8.01
N GLY A 66 12.83 3.32 -7.05
CA GLY A 66 12.51 3.45 -5.63
C GLY A 66 12.35 2.10 -4.92
N ALA A 67 12.28 2.15 -3.60
CA ALA A 67 12.09 0.98 -2.76
C ALA A 67 10.60 0.71 -2.51
N ILE A 68 10.28 -0.53 -2.15
CA ILE A 68 9.01 -0.89 -1.51
C ILE A 68 9.23 -0.81 -0.01
N LEU A 69 8.43 -0.02 0.68
CA LEU A 69 8.38 -0.01 2.13
C LEU A 69 7.21 -0.89 2.60
N TRP A 70 7.52 -1.88 3.41
CA TRP A 70 6.55 -2.77 4.04
C TRP A 70 6.53 -2.51 5.54
N VAL A 71 5.44 -1.97 6.03
CA VAL A 71 5.23 -1.66 7.45
C VAL A 71 4.21 -2.64 7.99
N THR A 72 4.64 -3.57 8.83
CA THR A 72 3.76 -4.55 9.48
C THR A 72 3.82 -4.36 10.97
N GLN A 73 2.72 -4.06 11.64
CA GLN A 73 2.72 -4.08 13.11
C GLN A 73 3.24 -5.41 13.63
N ALA A 74 4.11 -5.36 14.66
CA ALA A 74 4.80 -6.55 15.16
C ALA A 74 3.84 -7.69 15.51
N ARG A 75 2.66 -7.38 16.07
CA ARG A 75 1.62 -8.38 16.36
C ARG A 75 1.12 -9.09 15.10
N LEU A 76 0.83 -8.35 14.05
CA LEU A 76 0.37 -8.93 12.78
C LEU A 76 1.47 -9.77 12.11
N GLY A 77 2.72 -9.32 12.18
CA GLY A 77 3.86 -10.09 11.72
C GLY A 77 4.03 -11.42 12.44
N LEU A 78 3.73 -11.47 13.73
CA LEU A 78 3.74 -12.73 14.50
C LEU A 78 2.57 -13.65 14.13
N GLU A 79 1.40 -13.09 13.83
CA GLU A 79 0.20 -13.87 13.48
C GLU A 79 0.25 -14.40 12.04
N HIS A 80 0.68 -13.59 11.09
CA HIS A 80 0.59 -13.89 9.65
C HIS A 80 1.94 -14.10 8.96
N GLY A 81 3.04 -13.84 9.67
CA GLY A 81 4.38 -13.91 9.10
C GLY A 81 4.74 -12.70 8.23
N CYS A 82 5.84 -12.83 7.53
CA CYS A 82 6.34 -11.82 6.59
C CYS A 82 6.24 -12.33 5.16
N VAL A 83 6.02 -11.42 4.22
CA VAL A 83 6.02 -11.75 2.79
C VAL A 83 7.39 -12.27 2.37
N PRO A 84 7.50 -13.50 1.85
CA PRO A 84 8.77 -14.05 1.43
C PRO A 84 9.24 -13.43 0.11
N ASP A 85 10.55 -13.41 -0.12
CA ASP A 85 11.13 -12.90 -1.37
C ASP A 85 10.68 -13.69 -2.60
N SER A 86 10.33 -14.96 -2.43
CA SER A 86 9.76 -15.80 -3.51
C SER A 86 8.42 -15.25 -4.01
N ALA A 87 7.58 -14.71 -3.13
CA ALA A 87 6.32 -14.07 -3.53
C ALA A 87 6.59 -12.79 -4.33
N LEU A 88 7.56 -11.96 -3.91
CA LEU A 88 7.94 -10.77 -4.67
C LEU A 88 8.42 -11.13 -6.09
N ARG A 89 9.20 -12.22 -6.23
CA ARG A 89 9.65 -12.69 -7.53
C ARG A 89 8.49 -13.16 -8.41
N ALA A 90 7.54 -13.90 -7.83
CA ALA A 90 6.37 -14.39 -8.54
C ALA A 90 5.52 -13.26 -9.15
N PHE A 91 5.51 -12.09 -8.51
CA PHE A 91 4.80 -10.89 -9.00
C PHE A 91 5.73 -9.88 -9.68
N SER A 92 6.94 -10.31 -10.12
CA SER A 92 7.92 -9.45 -10.80
C SER A 92 8.36 -8.22 -10.00
N ALA A 93 8.20 -8.25 -8.68
CA ALA A 93 8.62 -7.18 -7.77
C ALA A 93 10.07 -7.33 -7.26
N HIS A 94 10.82 -8.28 -7.79
CA HIS A 94 12.15 -8.66 -7.31
C HIS A 94 13.27 -7.67 -7.65
N HIS A 95 13.04 -6.76 -8.58
CA HIS A 95 14.01 -5.73 -8.96
C HIS A 95 14.00 -4.51 -8.03
N THR A 96 13.06 -4.47 -7.11
CA THR A 96 12.87 -3.33 -6.21
C THR A 96 13.44 -3.67 -4.83
N HIS A 97 14.21 -2.76 -4.27
CA HIS A 97 14.67 -2.90 -2.89
C HIS A 97 13.46 -2.87 -1.94
N ARG A 98 13.44 -3.80 -1.01
CA ARG A 98 12.41 -3.87 0.02
C ARG A 98 12.97 -3.47 1.37
N LEU A 99 12.32 -2.52 2.00
CA LEU A 99 12.53 -2.15 3.38
C LEU A 99 11.37 -2.71 4.21
N VAL A 100 11.68 -3.41 5.29
CA VAL A 100 10.66 -3.95 6.20
C VAL A 100 10.83 -3.30 7.55
N VAL A 101 9.73 -2.75 8.07
CA VAL A 101 9.67 -2.11 9.39
C VAL A 101 8.56 -2.77 10.19
N GLN A 102 8.87 -3.21 11.40
CA GLN A 102 7.92 -3.92 12.27
C GLN A 102 7.74 -3.16 13.60
N PRO A 103 7.02 -2.05 13.62
CA PRO A 103 6.81 -1.27 14.83
C PRO A 103 5.87 -2.00 15.79
N ALA A 104 6.16 -1.86 17.09
CA ALA A 104 5.29 -2.41 18.12
C ALA A 104 4.00 -1.62 18.30
N LYS A 105 4.05 -0.31 18.04
CA LYS A 105 2.92 0.61 18.24
C LYS A 105 2.40 1.13 16.91
N LEU A 106 1.10 1.35 16.84
CA LEU A 106 0.45 1.98 15.68
C LEU A 106 1.00 3.39 15.42
N SER A 107 1.27 4.18 16.45
CA SER A 107 1.86 5.52 16.31
C SER A 107 3.18 5.51 15.55
N ASP A 108 4.02 4.52 15.81
CA ASP A 108 5.34 4.39 15.18
C ASP A 108 5.19 3.92 13.72
N ALA A 109 4.18 3.08 13.44
CA ALA A 109 3.82 2.70 12.08
C ALA A 109 3.39 3.90 11.26
N LEU A 110 2.48 4.72 11.80
CA LEU A 110 1.97 5.92 11.13
C LEU A 110 3.07 6.95 10.90
N TRP A 111 3.93 7.16 11.89
CA TRP A 111 5.09 8.04 11.74
C TRP A 111 6.04 7.55 10.64
N THR A 112 6.33 6.24 10.59
CA THR A 112 7.17 5.65 9.54
C THR A 112 6.59 5.88 8.15
N ILE A 113 5.27 5.75 7.99
CA ILE A 113 4.57 6.00 6.73
C ILE A 113 4.67 7.47 6.33
N GLU A 114 4.46 8.38 7.29
CA GLU A 114 4.56 9.83 7.06
C GLU A 114 5.95 10.23 6.57
N GLU A 115 7.00 9.76 7.23
CA GLU A 115 8.39 10.01 6.84
C GLU A 115 8.71 9.43 5.45
N ALA A 116 8.20 8.24 5.16
CA ALA A 116 8.40 7.61 3.86
C ALA A 116 7.73 8.40 2.73
N ILE A 117 6.52 8.91 2.96
CA ILE A 117 5.82 9.77 2.00
C ILE A 117 6.62 11.06 1.77
N ALA A 118 7.09 11.68 2.86
CA ALA A 118 7.86 12.93 2.79
C ALA A 118 9.20 12.75 2.06
N SER A 119 9.85 11.61 2.20
CA SER A 119 11.15 11.33 1.59
C SER A 119 11.12 11.19 0.06
N SER A 120 9.98 10.83 -0.51
CA SER A 120 9.81 10.49 -1.93
C SER A 120 10.76 9.37 -2.43
N ALA A 121 11.39 8.61 -1.54
CA ALA A 121 12.38 7.58 -1.88
C ALA A 121 11.74 6.22 -2.16
N VAL A 122 10.45 6.07 -1.87
CA VAL A 122 9.71 4.82 -2.03
C VAL A 122 8.70 4.90 -3.16
N SER A 123 8.55 3.82 -3.91
CA SER A 123 7.59 3.71 -5.01
C SER A 123 6.25 3.11 -4.55
N LEU A 124 6.27 2.37 -3.47
CA LEU A 124 5.10 1.74 -2.86
C LEU A 124 5.28 1.68 -1.35
N ILE A 125 4.23 2.01 -0.62
CA ILE A 125 4.12 1.76 0.82
C ILE A 125 2.99 0.77 1.03
N VAL A 126 3.29 -0.35 1.66
CA VAL A 126 2.30 -1.32 2.12
C VAL A 126 2.27 -1.25 3.64
N ALA A 127 1.10 -1.00 4.20
CA ALA A 127 0.92 -0.92 5.65
C ALA A 127 -0.10 -1.95 6.12
N GLU A 128 0.36 -2.89 6.93
CA GLU A 128 -0.45 -3.88 7.62
C GLU A 128 -0.59 -3.43 9.07
N VAL A 129 -1.72 -2.81 9.37
CA VAL A 129 -1.98 -2.19 10.67
C VAL A 129 -3.35 -2.62 11.18
N SER A 130 -3.48 -2.70 12.50
CA SER A 130 -4.75 -2.93 13.17
C SER A 130 -4.96 -1.90 14.26
N GLY A 131 -6.16 -1.42 14.37
CA GLY A 131 -6.58 -0.54 15.46
C GLY A 131 -6.80 -1.28 16.78
#